data_deb4a4030d65f4645da9b41382a90558
#
_entry.id   deb4a4030d65f4645da9b41382a90558
#
_cell.length_a   1.000
_cell.length_b   1.000
_cell.length_c   1.000
_cell.angle_alpha   90.00
_cell.angle_beta   90.00
_cell.angle_gamma   90.00
#
_symmetry.space_group_name_H-M   'P 1'
#
loop_
_entity.id
_entity.type
_entity.pdbx_description
1 polymer ?
#
loop_
_entity_poly.entity_id
_entity_poly.type
_entity_poly.pdbx_seq_one_letter_code
_entity_poly.pdbx_strand_id
1 'polypeptide(L)'
;SITFSKTVTGYADKINQCRFAGLYGGKNDTRVFVAGNPDEPDCDWQSGLYDPTYFPDTGYTRMGTDASAIVGYLKQYESQLVIKSGGAQEATSYLRSYLMAEDGTALYPLKQGAQGAGATAPRSFATLGDLPLFLSARGVQGAFGTAVAEQRTIRSVSDAIIPRLETEAGLENACAAVFEGKYYLAVNGHMYIADGSLTEENGDPAWFYWTEVPAQCLAVLDGRLWFGTA
;
A
#
# COMPACT_ATOMS: atom_id res chain seq x y z
N SER A 1 15.94 12.10 13.06
CA SER A 1 14.68 12.71 12.64
C SER A 1 14.88 13.48 11.35
N ILE A 2 13.97 13.32 10.41
CA ILE A 2 13.95 14.12 9.18
C ILE A 2 13.08 15.33 9.48
N THR A 3 13.61 16.53 9.30
CA THR A 3 12.85 17.77 9.46
C THR A 3 12.47 18.29 8.08
N PHE A 4 11.18 18.39 7.81
CA PHE A 4 10.66 19.01 6.60
C PHE A 4 10.51 20.51 6.86
N SER A 5 11.12 21.35 6.01
CA SER A 5 10.98 22.81 6.09
C SER A 5 10.12 23.32 4.94
N LYS A 6 9.25 24.28 5.25
CA LYS A 6 8.37 24.92 4.29
C LYS A 6 8.23 26.41 4.61
N THR A 7 8.19 27.23 3.57
CA THR A 7 8.03 28.68 3.71
C THR A 7 6.61 29.11 4.05
N VAL A 8 5.60 28.30 3.72
CA VAL A 8 4.19 28.55 4.03
C VAL A 8 3.88 28.07 5.44
N THR A 9 3.42 28.98 6.30
CA THR A 9 3.03 28.67 7.68
C THR A 9 1.97 27.55 7.74
N GLY A 10 2.18 26.56 8.60
CA GLY A 10 1.26 25.43 8.81
C GLY A 10 1.36 24.31 7.76
N TYR A 11 2.13 24.49 6.69
CA TYR A 11 2.27 23.43 5.69
C TYR A 11 3.17 22.27 6.15
N ALA A 12 4.21 22.59 6.92
CA ALA A 12 5.05 21.56 7.52
C ALA A 12 4.25 20.64 8.45
N ASP A 13 3.26 21.18 9.16
CA ASP A 13 2.39 20.41 10.04
C ASP A 13 1.55 19.40 9.27
N LYS A 14 1.08 19.76 8.07
CA LYS A 14 0.35 18.82 7.19
C LYS A 14 1.22 17.62 6.78
N ILE A 15 2.45 17.88 6.37
CA ILE A 15 3.40 16.83 5.97
C ILE A 15 3.78 15.97 7.18
N ASN A 16 4.05 16.60 8.34
CA ASN A 16 4.47 15.92 9.56
C ASN A 16 3.36 15.03 10.17
N GLN A 17 2.10 15.28 9.86
CA GLN A 17 0.97 14.45 10.28
C GLN A 17 0.77 13.21 9.39
N CYS A 18 1.44 13.12 8.24
CA CYS A 18 1.37 11.95 7.38
C CYS A 18 1.97 10.73 8.08
N ARG A 19 1.33 9.58 7.92
CA ARG A 19 1.65 8.35 8.67
C ARG A 19 2.46 7.34 7.87
N PHE A 20 2.49 7.48 6.54
CA PHE A 20 3.22 6.57 5.67
C PHE A 20 3.75 7.30 4.44
N ALA A 21 4.75 6.69 3.83
CA ALA A 21 5.42 7.21 2.66
C ALA A 21 5.65 6.10 1.62
N GLY A 22 5.78 6.49 0.37
CA GLY A 22 6.19 5.62 -0.72
C GLY A 22 7.14 6.35 -1.66
N LEU A 23 8.11 5.63 -2.20
CA LEU A 23 9.01 6.14 -3.23
C LEU A 23 8.39 5.89 -4.60
N TYR A 24 8.42 6.89 -5.46
CA TYR A 24 7.96 6.76 -6.82
C TYR A 24 8.55 7.82 -7.75
N GLY A 25 8.65 7.51 -9.02
CA GLY A 25 9.13 8.37 -10.10
C GLY A 25 9.19 7.64 -11.44
N GLY A 26 8.30 6.65 -11.60
CA GLY A 26 8.33 5.75 -12.74
C GLY A 26 9.35 4.64 -12.54
N LYS A 27 10.26 4.47 -13.48
CA LYS A 27 11.33 3.47 -13.43
C LYS A 27 12.30 3.74 -12.27
N ASN A 28 12.59 5.01 -12.01
CA ASN A 28 13.49 5.42 -10.94
C ASN A 28 12.68 6.10 -9.83
N ASP A 29 12.97 5.78 -8.57
CA ASP A 29 12.30 6.36 -7.40
C ASP A 29 12.87 7.74 -7.11
N THR A 30 12.31 8.76 -7.75
CA THR A 30 12.84 10.13 -7.76
C THR A 30 12.17 11.08 -6.78
N ARG A 31 11.03 10.67 -6.20
CA ARG A 31 10.24 11.46 -5.25
C ARG A 31 9.72 10.61 -4.11
N VAL A 32 9.49 11.26 -2.99
CA VAL A 32 8.73 10.72 -1.86
C VAL A 32 7.29 11.19 -1.97
N PHE A 33 6.35 10.28 -1.87
CA PHE A 33 4.92 10.55 -1.68
C PHE A 33 4.57 10.24 -0.25
N VAL A 34 3.85 11.13 0.42
CA VAL A 34 3.41 10.95 1.81
C VAL A 34 1.90 11.14 1.91
N ALA A 35 1.25 10.33 2.75
CA ALA A 35 -0.19 10.40 2.98
C ALA A 35 -0.56 9.90 4.39
N GLY A 36 -1.87 9.84 4.67
CA GLY A 36 -2.37 9.42 5.97
C GLY A 36 -2.46 10.56 6.97
N ASN A 37 -2.55 11.81 6.50
CA ASN A 37 -2.91 12.94 7.33
C ASN A 37 -4.38 12.79 7.79
N PRO A 38 -4.68 12.85 9.10
CA PRO A 38 -6.04 12.66 9.60
C PRO A 38 -7.02 13.78 9.21
N ASP A 39 -6.53 15.00 8.96
CA ASP A 39 -7.35 16.15 8.59
C ASP A 39 -7.63 16.19 7.08
N GLU A 40 -6.77 15.57 6.26
CA GLU A 40 -6.91 15.48 4.81
C GLU A 40 -6.64 14.03 4.37
N PRO A 41 -7.52 13.07 4.72
CA PRO A 41 -7.26 11.64 4.59
C PRO A 41 -7.22 11.15 3.13
N ASP A 42 -7.85 11.87 2.21
CA ASP A 42 -7.90 11.58 0.77
C ASP A 42 -6.78 12.26 -0.03
N CYS A 43 -5.89 12.97 0.66
CA CYS A 43 -4.83 13.76 0.04
C CYS A 43 -3.46 13.10 0.22
N ASP A 44 -2.62 13.19 -0.81
CA ASP A 44 -1.19 12.92 -0.71
C ASP A 44 -0.35 14.10 -1.21
N TRP A 45 0.90 14.14 -0.77
CA TRP A 45 1.88 15.16 -1.12
C TRP A 45 3.12 14.51 -1.70
N GLN A 46 3.69 15.15 -2.70
CA GLN A 46 4.95 14.72 -3.34
C GLN A 46 6.10 15.67 -3.01
N SER A 47 7.28 15.10 -2.80
CA SER A 47 8.51 15.87 -2.60
C SER A 47 9.04 16.49 -3.90
N GLY A 48 10.04 17.32 -3.78
CA GLY A 48 10.89 17.76 -4.88
C GLY A 48 11.60 16.59 -5.58
N LEU A 49 12.08 16.82 -6.80
CA LEU A 49 12.85 15.83 -7.56
C LEU A 49 14.20 15.58 -6.86
N TYR A 50 14.46 14.33 -6.47
CA TYR A 50 15.62 13.91 -5.68
C TYR A 50 15.84 14.69 -4.38
N ASP A 51 14.81 15.41 -3.92
CA ASP A 51 14.85 16.16 -2.67
C ASP A 51 13.68 15.75 -1.76
N PRO A 52 13.89 14.80 -0.85
CA PRO A 52 12.85 14.32 0.06
C PRO A 52 12.53 15.31 1.20
N THR A 53 13.31 16.41 1.31
CA THR A 53 13.12 17.41 2.37
C THR A 53 12.28 18.60 1.93
N TYR A 54 12.04 18.76 0.64
CA TYR A 54 11.27 19.85 0.06
C TYR A 54 9.93 19.34 -0.51
N PHE A 55 8.84 19.94 -0.09
CA PHE A 55 7.50 19.69 -0.60
C PHE A 55 6.92 20.98 -1.20
N PRO A 56 6.74 21.06 -2.54
CA PRO A 56 6.20 22.26 -3.18
C PRO A 56 4.73 22.48 -2.81
N ASP A 57 4.29 23.73 -2.77
CA ASP A 57 2.92 24.12 -2.38
C ASP A 57 1.84 23.51 -3.27
N THR A 58 2.16 23.30 -4.54
CA THR A 58 1.28 22.68 -5.54
C THR A 58 1.50 21.17 -5.65
N GLY A 59 2.40 20.60 -4.85
CA GLY A 59 2.77 19.19 -4.90
C GLY A 59 1.83 18.28 -4.13
N TYR A 60 0.52 18.45 -4.27
CA TYR A 60 -0.46 17.58 -3.62
C TYR A 60 -1.48 17.06 -4.63
N THR A 61 -2.09 15.93 -4.32
CA THR A 61 -3.15 15.32 -5.11
C THR A 61 -4.27 14.83 -4.19
N ARG A 62 -5.51 15.21 -4.51
CA ARG A 62 -6.70 14.73 -3.81
C ARG A 62 -7.35 13.60 -4.62
N MET A 63 -7.69 12.50 -3.95
CA MET A 63 -8.20 11.27 -4.56
C MET A 63 -9.60 10.95 -4.04
N GLY A 64 -10.61 11.27 -4.87
CA GLY A 64 -12.01 11.07 -4.50
C GLY A 64 -12.47 12.09 -3.47
N THR A 65 -13.10 11.63 -2.40
CA THR A 65 -13.61 12.46 -1.29
C THR A 65 -12.93 12.08 0.02
N ASP A 66 -13.03 12.94 1.03
CA ASP A 66 -12.48 12.74 2.38
C ASP A 66 -13.17 11.61 3.17
N ALA A 67 -14.26 11.05 2.64
CA ALA A 67 -14.94 9.90 3.25
C ALA A 67 -14.12 8.60 3.23
N SER A 68 -13.08 8.52 2.37
CA SER A 68 -12.26 7.34 2.20
C SER A 68 -10.77 7.72 2.23
N ALA A 69 -10.07 7.30 3.27
CA ALA A 69 -8.67 7.63 3.48
C ALA A 69 -7.74 6.84 2.56
N ILE A 70 -6.63 7.45 2.15
CA ILE A 70 -5.49 6.72 1.57
C ILE A 70 -4.88 5.86 2.69
N VAL A 71 -4.70 4.57 2.43
CA VAL A 71 -4.18 3.60 3.41
C VAL A 71 -2.75 3.19 3.09
N GLY A 72 -2.36 3.17 1.82
CA GLY A 72 -0.99 2.84 1.47
C GLY A 72 -0.71 2.83 -0.03
N TYR A 73 0.55 2.59 -0.33
CA TYR A 73 1.12 2.52 -1.67
C TYR A 73 1.74 1.16 -1.94
N LEU A 74 1.60 0.69 -3.17
CA LEU A 74 2.34 -0.45 -3.70
C LEU A 74 2.92 -0.07 -5.06
N LYS A 75 4.11 -0.56 -5.35
CA LYS A 75 4.69 -0.43 -6.68
C LYS A 75 4.44 -1.71 -7.46
N GLN A 76 3.95 -1.57 -8.67
CA GLN A 76 3.80 -2.68 -9.60
C GLN A 76 4.29 -2.25 -10.96
N TYR A 77 5.34 -2.89 -11.45
CA TYR A 77 6.08 -2.48 -12.65
C TYR A 77 6.56 -1.03 -12.52
N GLU A 78 6.21 -0.17 -13.48
CA GLU A 78 6.56 1.25 -13.47
C GLU A 78 5.43 2.16 -12.93
N SER A 79 4.41 1.58 -12.32
CA SER A 79 3.26 2.32 -11.77
C SER A 79 3.21 2.23 -10.24
N GLN A 80 2.66 3.26 -9.62
CA GLN A 80 2.32 3.26 -8.20
C GLN A 80 0.82 3.02 -8.05
N LEU A 81 0.48 1.98 -7.33
CA LEU A 81 -0.89 1.68 -6.92
C LEU A 81 -1.15 2.37 -5.58
N VAL A 82 -2.16 3.23 -5.54
CA VAL A 82 -2.64 3.89 -4.32
C VAL A 82 -3.93 3.22 -3.89
N ILE A 83 -3.97 2.73 -2.66
CA ILE A 83 -5.14 2.05 -2.12
C ILE A 83 -5.76 2.88 -1.01
N LYS A 84 -7.07 3.05 -1.09
CA LYS A 84 -7.90 3.74 -0.09
C LYS A 84 -8.61 2.73 0.83
N SER A 85 -9.11 3.21 1.95
CA SER A 85 -10.07 2.48 2.78
C SER A 85 -11.39 2.31 2.02
N GLY A 86 -12.11 1.26 2.23
CA GLY A 86 -13.33 0.98 1.48
C GLY A 86 -14.42 2.07 1.62
N GLY A 87 -15.22 2.23 0.58
CA GLY A 87 -16.42 3.05 0.54
C GLY A 87 -17.35 2.53 -0.55
N ALA A 88 -18.66 2.56 -0.30
CA ALA A 88 -19.64 1.88 -1.18
C ALA A 88 -19.76 2.50 -2.59
N GLN A 89 -19.32 3.73 -2.77
CA GLN A 89 -19.53 4.49 -4.01
C GLN A 89 -18.25 5.12 -4.58
N GLU A 90 -17.10 4.91 -3.94
CA GLU A 90 -15.82 5.46 -4.39
C GLU A 90 -14.88 4.39 -4.93
N ALA A 91 -14.00 4.78 -5.83
CA ALA A 91 -12.88 3.94 -6.18
C ALA A 91 -11.98 3.75 -4.96
N THR A 92 -11.59 2.52 -4.73
CA THR A 92 -10.69 2.13 -3.64
C THR A 92 -9.25 1.97 -4.10
N SER A 93 -9.02 2.02 -5.43
CA SER A 93 -7.69 1.96 -6.01
C SER A 93 -7.51 3.04 -7.08
N TYR A 94 -6.29 3.57 -7.15
CA TYR A 94 -5.85 4.50 -8.16
C TYR A 94 -4.48 4.04 -8.69
N LEU A 95 -4.28 4.18 -10.00
CA LEU A 95 -3.00 3.89 -10.64
C LEU A 95 -2.32 5.21 -11.01
N ARG A 96 -1.20 5.49 -10.37
CA ARG A 96 -0.33 6.61 -10.71
C ARG A 96 0.71 6.17 -11.72
N SER A 97 0.82 6.91 -12.81
CA SER A 97 1.83 6.72 -13.84
C SER A 97 2.83 7.87 -13.81
N TYR A 98 3.97 7.68 -14.44
CA TYR A 98 4.97 8.72 -14.68
C TYR A 98 4.96 9.09 -16.15
N LEU A 99 4.90 10.37 -16.43
CA LEU A 99 5.08 10.94 -17.78
C LEU A 99 6.07 12.10 -17.71
N MET A 100 6.86 12.25 -18.76
CA MET A 100 7.69 13.43 -18.99
C MET A 100 6.99 14.31 -20.01
N ALA A 101 6.66 15.54 -19.64
CA ALA A 101 6.14 16.54 -20.58
C ALA A 101 7.25 17.02 -21.55
N GLU A 102 6.85 17.67 -22.63
CA GLU A 102 7.78 18.18 -23.65
C GLU A 102 8.78 19.21 -23.10
N ASP A 103 8.40 19.95 -22.07
CA ASP A 103 9.23 20.92 -21.36
C ASP A 103 10.17 20.31 -20.31
N GLY A 104 10.17 18.96 -20.18
CA GLY A 104 10.94 18.24 -19.17
C GLY A 104 10.30 18.17 -17.80
N THR A 105 9.06 18.65 -17.65
CA THR A 105 8.32 18.56 -16.38
C THR A 105 7.84 17.12 -16.14
N ALA A 106 8.11 16.59 -14.95
CA ALA A 106 7.61 15.29 -14.53
C ALA A 106 6.14 15.40 -14.08
N LEU A 107 5.27 14.64 -14.72
CA LEU A 107 3.85 14.53 -14.43
C LEU A 107 3.51 13.18 -13.82
N TYR A 108 2.55 13.15 -12.92
CA TYR A 108 2.10 11.96 -12.21
C TYR A 108 0.59 11.77 -12.35
N PRO A 109 0.10 11.50 -13.57
CA PRO A 109 -1.33 11.33 -13.79
C PRO A 109 -1.86 10.13 -13.01
N LEU A 110 -3.09 10.32 -12.47
CA LEU A 110 -3.82 9.30 -11.75
C LEU A 110 -4.99 8.79 -12.60
N LYS A 111 -5.09 7.47 -12.72
CA LYS A 111 -6.28 6.80 -13.25
C LYS A 111 -7.03 6.15 -12.10
N GLN A 112 -8.31 6.42 -12.05
CA GLN A 112 -9.23 5.77 -11.13
C GLN A 112 -9.37 4.28 -11.52
N GLY A 113 -9.26 3.41 -10.54
CA GLY A 113 -9.34 1.96 -10.70
C GLY A 113 -10.64 1.38 -10.16
N ALA A 114 -10.55 0.19 -9.57
CA ALA A 114 -11.69 -0.56 -9.08
C ALA A 114 -12.38 0.11 -7.88
N GLN A 115 -13.68 -0.09 -7.79
CA GLN A 115 -14.48 0.10 -6.58
C GLN A 115 -14.50 -1.21 -5.79
N GLY A 116 -14.81 -1.13 -4.50
CA GLY A 116 -15.08 -2.32 -3.70
C GLY A 116 -14.14 -2.49 -2.51
N ALA A 117 -13.32 -3.53 -2.51
CA ALA A 117 -12.48 -3.85 -1.35
C ALA A 117 -11.32 -2.84 -1.21
N GLY A 118 -11.42 -1.98 -0.23
CA GLY A 118 -10.32 -1.12 0.20
C GLY A 118 -9.48 -1.76 1.28
N ALA A 119 -8.30 -1.21 1.56
CA ALA A 119 -7.43 -1.72 2.59
C ALA A 119 -7.89 -1.34 4.00
N THR A 120 -7.69 -2.26 4.93
CA THR A 120 -7.98 -2.05 6.36
C THR A 120 -6.70 -1.82 7.16
N ALA A 121 -5.61 -2.51 6.80
CA ALA A 121 -4.36 -2.51 7.55
C ALA A 121 -3.23 -1.83 6.76
N PRO A 122 -2.76 -0.65 7.18
CA PRO A 122 -1.69 0.07 6.48
C PRO A 122 -0.35 -0.69 6.41
N ARG A 123 -0.09 -1.59 7.35
CA ARG A 123 1.14 -2.38 7.41
C ARG A 123 1.04 -3.74 6.74
N SER A 124 -0.09 -4.05 6.08
CA SER A 124 -0.29 -5.33 5.37
C SER A 124 0.20 -5.31 3.92
N PHE A 125 0.68 -4.17 3.44
CA PHE A 125 1.09 -3.99 2.05
C PHE A 125 2.43 -4.65 1.77
N ALA A 126 2.45 -5.62 0.84
CA ALA A 126 3.69 -6.21 0.33
C ALA A 126 3.46 -6.82 -1.06
N THR A 127 4.51 -7.06 -1.81
CA THR A 127 4.43 -7.61 -3.17
C THR A 127 5.01 -9.02 -3.20
N LEU A 128 4.18 -10.01 -3.50
CA LEU A 128 4.58 -11.41 -3.66
C LEU A 128 4.89 -11.69 -5.15
N GLY A 129 6.16 -11.78 -5.48
CA GLY A 129 6.59 -11.78 -6.89
C GLY A 129 6.18 -10.47 -7.57
N ASP A 130 5.31 -10.54 -8.57
CA ASP A 130 4.73 -9.38 -9.27
C ASP A 130 3.32 -9.00 -8.78
N LEU A 131 2.82 -9.70 -7.76
CA LEU A 131 1.46 -9.53 -7.24
C LEU A 131 1.47 -8.65 -5.97
N PRO A 132 1.04 -7.39 -6.04
CA PRO A 132 0.82 -6.57 -4.87
C PRO A 132 -0.36 -7.10 -4.05
N LEU A 133 -0.14 -7.25 -2.74
CA LEU A 133 -1.11 -7.76 -1.78
C LEU A 133 -1.37 -6.75 -0.67
N PHE A 134 -2.61 -6.72 -0.19
CA PHE A 134 -3.02 -5.95 0.99
C PHE A 134 -4.22 -6.59 1.69
N LEU A 135 -4.35 -6.36 2.99
CA LEU A 135 -5.48 -6.84 3.76
C LEU A 135 -6.66 -5.86 3.67
N SER A 136 -7.81 -6.39 3.31
CA SER A 136 -9.11 -5.72 3.38
C SER A 136 -9.99 -6.36 4.45
N ALA A 137 -11.15 -5.74 4.74
CA ALA A 137 -12.17 -6.35 5.57
C ALA A 137 -12.74 -7.68 5.02
N ARG A 138 -12.46 -7.99 3.76
CA ARG A 138 -12.92 -9.21 3.06
C ARG A 138 -11.77 -10.18 2.75
N GLY A 139 -10.71 -10.16 3.55
CA GLY A 139 -9.53 -10.99 3.32
C GLY A 139 -8.43 -10.27 2.54
N VAL A 140 -7.41 -11.02 2.15
CA VAL A 140 -6.27 -10.50 1.40
C VAL A 140 -6.66 -10.32 -0.07
N GLN A 141 -6.41 -9.13 -0.59
CA GLN A 141 -6.67 -8.75 -1.96
C GLN A 141 -5.37 -8.70 -2.75
N GLY A 142 -5.43 -9.14 -3.99
CA GLY A 142 -4.34 -9.02 -4.96
C GLY A 142 -4.68 -8.04 -6.08
N ALA A 143 -3.69 -7.27 -6.52
CA ALA A 143 -3.82 -6.37 -7.67
C ALA A 143 -3.24 -7.02 -8.92
N PHE A 144 -4.10 -7.46 -9.82
CA PHE A 144 -3.74 -8.16 -11.06
C PHE A 144 -3.68 -7.18 -12.24
N GLY A 145 -2.68 -7.34 -13.07
CA GLY A 145 -2.49 -6.57 -14.29
C GLY A 145 -1.19 -6.92 -14.98
N THR A 146 -0.95 -6.32 -16.13
CA THR A 146 0.30 -6.45 -16.87
C THR A 146 1.06 -5.11 -16.89
N ALA A 147 2.33 -5.12 -17.28
CA ALA A 147 3.15 -3.92 -17.37
C ALA A 147 2.54 -2.84 -18.28
N VAL A 148 1.81 -3.25 -19.31
CA VAL A 148 1.17 -2.34 -20.30
C VAL A 148 -0.29 -2.05 -19.98
N ALA A 149 -0.89 -2.72 -18.97
CA ALA A 149 -2.28 -2.50 -18.61
C ALA A 149 -2.44 -1.17 -17.85
N GLU A 150 -3.38 -0.36 -18.32
CA GLU A 150 -3.71 0.92 -17.68
C GLU A 150 -4.65 0.78 -16.48
N GLN A 151 -5.18 -0.41 -16.24
CA GLN A 151 -6.07 -0.73 -15.14
C GLN A 151 -5.59 -1.98 -14.41
N ARG A 152 -5.98 -2.09 -13.14
CA ARG A 152 -5.74 -3.25 -12.30
C ARG A 152 -7.06 -3.85 -11.86
N THR A 153 -7.13 -5.17 -11.86
CA THR A 153 -8.23 -5.90 -11.25
C THR A 153 -7.87 -6.23 -9.82
N ILE A 154 -8.68 -5.79 -8.88
CA ILE A 154 -8.53 -6.14 -7.47
C ILE A 154 -9.47 -7.30 -7.18
N ARG A 155 -8.94 -8.43 -6.70
CA ARG A 155 -9.73 -9.59 -6.28
C ARG A 155 -9.12 -10.29 -5.08
N SER A 156 -9.95 -11.04 -4.36
CA SER A 156 -9.49 -11.90 -3.27
C SER A 156 -8.50 -12.95 -3.78
N VAL A 157 -7.48 -13.24 -2.96
CA VAL A 157 -6.53 -14.35 -3.13
C VAL A 157 -6.47 -15.21 -1.88
N SER A 158 -7.41 -15.05 -0.97
CA SER A 158 -7.41 -15.67 0.35
C SER A 158 -8.69 -16.42 0.67
N ASP A 159 -9.44 -16.85 -0.33
CA ASP A 159 -10.74 -17.49 -0.14
C ASP A 159 -10.67 -18.71 0.79
N ALA A 160 -9.58 -19.46 0.73
CA ALA A 160 -9.33 -20.60 1.59
C ALA A 160 -9.24 -20.27 3.10
N ILE A 161 -8.84 -19.04 3.44
CA ILE A 161 -8.65 -18.61 4.84
C ILE A 161 -9.66 -17.56 5.32
N ILE A 162 -10.54 -17.06 4.44
CA ILE A 162 -11.57 -16.06 4.81
C ILE A 162 -12.36 -16.45 6.06
N PRO A 163 -12.90 -17.70 6.19
CA PRO A 163 -13.69 -18.04 7.37
C PRO A 163 -12.95 -17.90 8.70
N ARG A 164 -11.62 -18.01 8.65
CA ARG A 164 -10.78 -17.82 9.84
C ARG A 164 -10.40 -16.36 10.04
N LEU A 165 -10.02 -15.66 8.96
CA LEU A 165 -9.70 -14.22 9.01
C LEU A 165 -10.87 -13.38 9.53
N GLU A 166 -12.10 -13.70 9.17
CA GLU A 166 -13.31 -13.00 9.63
C GLU A 166 -13.53 -13.13 11.15
N THR A 167 -12.92 -14.12 11.79
CA THR A 167 -13.00 -14.30 13.26
C THR A 167 -11.89 -13.56 14.00
N GLU A 168 -10.89 -13.03 13.29
CA GLU A 168 -9.77 -12.30 13.91
C GLU A 168 -10.21 -10.91 14.38
N ALA A 169 -9.75 -10.54 15.56
CA ALA A 169 -9.88 -9.18 16.08
C ALA A 169 -8.68 -8.32 15.63
N GLY A 170 -8.91 -7.02 15.45
CA GLY A 170 -7.83 -6.07 15.22
C GLY A 170 -7.18 -6.20 13.84
N LEU A 171 -7.95 -6.52 12.80
CA LEU A 171 -7.44 -6.60 11.41
C LEU A 171 -6.70 -5.33 10.97
N GLU A 172 -7.08 -4.17 11.49
CA GLU A 172 -6.44 -2.87 11.22
C GLU A 172 -4.99 -2.80 11.74
N ASN A 173 -4.64 -3.65 12.69
CA ASN A 173 -3.29 -3.75 13.28
C ASN A 173 -2.40 -4.78 12.57
N ALA A 174 -2.95 -5.53 11.63
CA ALA A 174 -2.20 -6.55 10.90
C ALA A 174 -0.96 -5.96 10.22
N CYS A 175 0.11 -6.74 10.20
CA CYS A 175 1.33 -6.41 9.49
C CYS A 175 1.78 -7.56 8.58
N ALA A 176 2.45 -7.22 7.49
CA ALA A 176 2.95 -8.22 6.56
C ALA A 176 4.36 -7.93 6.09
N ALA A 177 5.02 -8.99 5.64
CA ALA A 177 6.27 -8.93 4.91
C ALA A 177 6.34 -10.06 3.89
N VAL A 178 7.11 -9.87 2.83
CA VAL A 178 7.46 -10.94 1.89
C VAL A 178 8.88 -11.39 2.15
N PHE A 179 9.04 -12.69 2.31
CA PHE A 179 10.33 -13.32 2.53
C PHE A 179 10.37 -14.70 1.85
N GLU A 180 11.43 -14.98 1.10
CA GLU A 180 11.64 -16.25 0.39
C GLU A 180 10.43 -16.71 -0.44
N GLY A 181 9.82 -15.78 -1.19
CA GLY A 181 8.68 -16.09 -2.05
C GLY A 181 7.36 -16.37 -1.33
N LYS A 182 7.27 -15.98 -0.05
CA LYS A 182 6.07 -16.13 0.76
C LYS A 182 5.64 -14.78 1.35
N TYR A 183 4.35 -14.54 1.36
CA TYR A 183 3.74 -13.40 2.04
C TYR A 183 3.31 -13.84 3.43
N TYR A 184 3.88 -13.23 4.44
CA TYR A 184 3.56 -13.47 5.86
C TYR A 184 2.67 -12.36 6.36
N LEU A 185 1.49 -12.70 6.85
CA LEU A 185 0.52 -11.77 7.43
C LEU A 185 0.31 -12.14 8.89
N ALA A 186 0.73 -11.25 9.79
CA ALA A 186 0.52 -11.42 11.22
C ALA A 186 -0.67 -10.59 11.69
N VAL A 187 -1.55 -11.21 12.44
CA VAL A 187 -2.71 -10.58 13.07
C VAL A 187 -3.12 -11.36 14.31
N ASN A 188 -3.42 -10.65 15.40
CA ASN A 188 -4.00 -11.20 16.62
C ASN A 188 -3.27 -12.44 17.20
N GLY A 189 -1.94 -12.48 17.12
CA GLY A 189 -1.14 -13.62 17.60
C GLY A 189 -1.10 -14.83 16.65
N HIS A 190 -1.58 -14.67 15.44
CA HIS A 190 -1.59 -15.68 14.40
C HIS A 190 -0.79 -15.22 13.17
N MET A 191 -0.27 -16.19 12.41
CA MET A 191 0.44 -15.94 11.17
C MET A 191 -0.22 -16.70 10.03
N TYR A 192 -0.64 -15.98 9.00
CA TYR A 192 -1.14 -16.52 7.74
C TYR A 192 -0.05 -16.38 6.69
N ILE A 193 0.24 -17.45 5.96
CA ILE A 193 1.36 -17.50 5.03
C ILE A 193 0.85 -17.92 3.66
N ALA A 194 0.98 -17.04 2.68
CA ALA A 194 0.73 -17.38 1.28
C ALA A 194 2.04 -17.79 0.62
N ASP A 195 2.09 -18.99 0.08
CA ASP A 195 3.26 -19.49 -0.64
C ASP A 195 3.11 -19.22 -2.14
N GLY A 196 3.93 -18.33 -2.69
CA GLY A 196 3.89 -17.97 -4.10
C GLY A 196 4.39 -19.07 -5.05
N SER A 197 5.06 -20.11 -4.52
CA SER A 197 5.51 -21.25 -5.31
C SER A 197 4.48 -22.37 -5.42
N LEU A 198 3.46 -22.34 -4.57
CA LEU A 198 2.37 -23.32 -4.53
C LEU A 198 1.07 -22.60 -4.87
N THR A 199 0.41 -23.05 -5.92
CA THR A 199 -0.85 -22.47 -6.36
C THR A 199 -1.99 -23.49 -6.27
N GLU A 200 -3.17 -23.01 -5.89
CA GLU A 200 -4.41 -23.77 -5.95
C GLU A 200 -4.92 -23.87 -7.40
N GLU A 201 -5.97 -24.63 -7.63
CA GLU A 201 -6.57 -24.82 -8.96
C GLU A 201 -7.02 -23.51 -9.62
N ASN A 202 -7.43 -22.52 -8.81
CA ASN A 202 -7.85 -21.20 -9.28
C ASN A 202 -6.68 -20.24 -9.57
N GLY A 203 -5.42 -20.69 -9.37
CA GLY A 203 -4.20 -19.91 -9.56
C GLY A 203 -3.84 -18.99 -8.40
N ASP A 204 -4.54 -19.07 -7.28
CA ASP A 204 -4.21 -18.32 -6.06
C ASP A 204 -3.11 -19.04 -5.27
N PRO A 205 -2.33 -18.31 -4.46
CA PRO A 205 -1.29 -18.94 -3.63
C PRO A 205 -1.93 -19.85 -2.58
N ALA A 206 -1.28 -20.97 -2.29
CA ALA A 206 -1.66 -21.84 -1.19
C ALA A 206 -1.40 -21.18 0.16
N TRP A 207 -2.34 -21.36 1.11
CA TRP A 207 -2.28 -20.71 2.40
C TRP A 207 -1.97 -21.70 3.53
N PHE A 208 -1.11 -21.27 4.45
CA PHE A 208 -0.74 -21.97 5.69
C PHE A 208 -1.08 -21.09 6.89
N TYR A 209 -1.24 -21.70 8.05
CA TYR A 209 -1.63 -21.03 9.27
C TYR A 209 -0.79 -21.50 10.45
N TRP A 210 -0.24 -20.54 11.20
CA TRP A 210 0.49 -20.79 12.44
C TRP A 210 -0.17 -20.04 13.58
N THR A 211 -0.22 -20.69 14.73
CA THR A 211 -0.71 -20.14 16.01
C THR A 211 0.46 -19.71 16.88
N GLU A 212 0.15 -18.94 17.92
CA GLU A 212 1.13 -18.51 18.93
C GLU A 212 2.30 -17.72 18.38
N VAL A 213 2.04 -16.88 17.37
CA VAL A 213 3.02 -15.96 16.80
C VAL A 213 2.63 -14.54 17.17
N PRO A 214 3.08 -13.99 18.32
CA PRO A 214 2.66 -12.68 18.82
C PRO A 214 3.34 -11.52 18.08
N ALA A 215 3.45 -11.62 16.76
CA ALA A 215 4.09 -10.62 15.93
C ALA A 215 3.19 -9.37 15.78
N GLN A 216 3.74 -8.21 16.09
CA GLN A 216 3.11 -6.91 15.87
C GLN A 216 3.77 -6.09 14.77
N CYS A 217 4.96 -6.45 14.38
CA CYS A 217 5.65 -5.93 13.20
C CYS A 217 6.52 -7.02 12.60
N LEU A 218 6.72 -6.92 11.29
CA LEU A 218 7.58 -7.81 10.52
C LEU A 218 8.62 -6.99 9.77
N ALA A 219 9.83 -7.50 9.69
CA ALA A 219 10.92 -6.90 8.91
C ALA A 219 11.81 -7.99 8.31
N VAL A 220 12.32 -7.75 7.12
CA VAL A 220 13.37 -8.56 6.52
C VAL A 220 14.69 -7.83 6.64
N LEU A 221 15.65 -8.42 7.34
CA LEU A 221 16.95 -7.83 7.58
C LEU A 221 18.01 -8.93 7.51
N ASP A 222 19.09 -8.69 6.78
CA ASP A 222 20.23 -9.62 6.62
C ASP A 222 19.80 -11.04 6.19
N GLY A 223 18.85 -11.13 5.23
CA GLY A 223 18.37 -12.41 4.72
C GLY A 223 17.57 -13.23 5.73
N ARG A 224 16.97 -12.61 6.71
CA ARG A 224 16.12 -13.24 7.74
C ARG A 224 14.83 -12.47 7.93
N LEU A 225 13.76 -13.19 8.22
CA LEU A 225 12.51 -12.62 8.67
C LEU A 225 12.54 -12.44 10.19
N TRP A 226 12.31 -11.21 10.62
CA TRP A 226 12.23 -10.84 12.03
C TRP A 226 10.81 -10.41 12.38
N PHE A 227 10.40 -10.66 13.60
CA PHE A 227 9.18 -10.07 14.13
C PHE A 227 9.44 -9.42 15.48
N GLY A 228 8.72 -8.32 15.74
CA GLY A 228 8.68 -7.65 17.04
C GLY A 228 7.38 -7.95 17.75
N THR A 229 7.45 -8.09 19.06
CA THR A 229 6.30 -8.19 19.97
C THR A 229 6.10 -6.86 20.71
N ALA A 230 4.97 -6.69 21.39
CA ALA A 230 4.73 -5.56 22.30
C ALA A 230 5.61 -5.65 23.53
#